data_678640adcc3f51b805b63f94d158ad97
#
_entry.id   678640adcc3f51b805b63f94d158ad97
#
_cell.length_a   1.000
_cell.length_b   1.000
_cell.length_c   1.000
_cell.angle_alpha   90.00
_cell.angle_beta   90.00
_cell.angle_gamma   90.00
#
_symmetry.space_group_name_H-M   'P 1'
#
loop_
_entity.id
_entity.type
_entity.pdbx_description
1 polymer ?
#
loop_
_entity_poly.entity_id
_entity_poly.type
_entity_poly.pdbx_seq_one_letter_code
_entity_poly.pdbx_strand_id
1 'polypeptide(L)'
;NILRGSDAIERNQYSKIASKISENMKEDSTLAVSGMMQVLYPLTKLLPPTYDFSRSRLLHVKYNFDDNRLIETIRKYRPTLIVTTEWTPSEKKFSRIIDKIDIYKKVDNVPLNPTINYGWKSGTIYRLKDFN
;
A
#
# COMPACT_ATOMS: atom_id res chain seq x y z
N ASN A 1 23.02 7.60 -16.38
CA ASN A 1 23.02 6.54 -15.39
C ASN A 1 22.47 5.24 -15.95
N ILE A 2 23.34 4.26 -16.05
CA ILE A 2 22.93 2.93 -16.46
C ILE A 2 22.37 2.21 -15.24
N LEU A 3 21.09 1.87 -15.29
CA LEU A 3 20.48 1.08 -14.22
C LEU A 3 21.04 -0.35 -14.27
N ARG A 4 21.37 -0.89 -13.11
CA ARG A 4 21.69 -2.30 -12.99
C ARG A 4 20.46 -3.13 -13.37
N GLY A 5 20.65 -4.33 -13.92
CA GLY A 5 19.55 -5.17 -14.35
C GLY A 5 18.53 -5.44 -13.24
N SER A 6 18.97 -5.65 -12.00
CA SER A 6 18.10 -5.86 -10.86
C SER A 6 17.24 -4.63 -10.55
N ASP A 7 17.81 -3.42 -10.66
CA ASP A 7 17.07 -2.18 -10.42
C ASP A 7 15.98 -1.97 -11.46
N ALA A 8 16.28 -2.28 -12.72
CA ALA A 8 15.31 -2.17 -13.80
C ALA A 8 14.15 -3.14 -13.63
N ILE A 9 14.40 -4.37 -13.22
CA ILE A 9 13.37 -5.38 -12.96
C ILE A 9 12.51 -4.96 -11.79
N GLU A 10 13.11 -4.50 -10.71
CA GLU A 10 12.41 -4.04 -9.52
C GLU A 10 11.47 -2.88 -9.84
N ARG A 11 11.96 -1.86 -10.54
CA ARG A 11 11.15 -0.73 -11.00
C ARG A 11 9.99 -1.17 -11.86
N ASN A 12 10.22 -2.13 -12.76
CA ASN A 12 9.17 -2.61 -13.65
C ASN A 12 8.02 -3.25 -12.87
N GLN A 13 8.33 -3.96 -11.78
CA GLN A 13 7.31 -4.57 -10.93
C GLN A 13 6.50 -3.52 -10.17
N TYR A 14 7.16 -2.51 -9.61
CA TYR A 14 6.46 -1.40 -8.97
C TYR A 14 5.63 -0.59 -9.97
N SER A 15 6.11 -0.48 -11.21
CA SER A 15 5.36 0.19 -12.28
C SER A 15 4.06 -0.54 -12.61
N LYS A 16 4.03 -1.87 -12.52
CA LYS A 16 2.79 -2.63 -12.71
C LYS A 16 1.77 -2.30 -11.62
N ILE A 17 2.20 -2.24 -10.36
CA ILE A 17 1.32 -1.84 -9.27
C ILE A 17 0.85 -0.41 -9.48
N ALA A 18 1.76 0.50 -9.84
CA ALA A 18 1.41 1.91 -10.09
C ALA A 18 0.38 2.05 -11.22
N SER A 19 0.50 1.26 -12.28
CA SER A 19 -0.48 1.24 -13.38
C SER A 19 -1.85 0.82 -12.88
N LYS A 20 -1.92 -0.21 -12.04
CA LYS A 20 -3.19 -0.68 -11.48
C LYS A 20 -3.79 0.35 -10.52
N ILE A 21 -2.97 1.04 -9.75
CA ILE A 21 -3.42 2.15 -8.93
C ILE A 21 -4.04 3.23 -9.81
N SER A 22 -3.38 3.59 -10.90
CA SER A 22 -3.86 4.63 -11.83
C SER A 22 -5.22 4.29 -12.44
N GLU A 23 -5.49 3.02 -12.70
CA GLU A 23 -6.80 2.57 -13.21
C GLU A 23 -7.93 2.78 -12.21
N ASN A 24 -7.61 2.92 -10.93
CA ASN A 24 -8.59 2.99 -9.83
C ASN A 24 -8.62 4.33 -9.12
N MET A 25 -7.85 5.31 -9.56
CA MET A 25 -7.76 6.60 -8.89
C MET A 25 -8.59 7.67 -9.59
N LYS A 26 -8.89 8.72 -8.82
CA LYS A 26 -9.47 9.96 -9.30
C LYS A 26 -8.55 11.11 -8.86
N GLU A 27 -8.88 12.34 -9.31
CA GLU A 27 -8.05 13.52 -9.09
C GLU A 27 -7.68 13.74 -7.61
N ASP A 28 -8.62 13.53 -6.70
CA ASP A 28 -8.42 13.78 -5.27
C ASP A 28 -8.03 12.53 -4.48
N SER A 29 -7.58 11.48 -5.17
CA SER A 29 -7.23 10.23 -4.50
C SER A 29 -6.00 10.38 -3.61
N THR A 30 -6.02 9.71 -2.47
CA THR A 30 -4.87 9.57 -1.57
C THR A 30 -4.48 8.11 -1.49
N LEU A 31 -3.23 7.85 -1.12
CA LEU A 31 -2.67 6.50 -1.11
C LEU A 31 -2.02 6.21 0.24
N ALA A 32 -2.29 5.05 0.79
CA ALA A 32 -1.55 4.51 1.92
C ALA A 32 -0.91 3.18 1.52
N VAL A 33 0.33 2.96 1.91
CA VAL A 33 1.04 1.72 1.58
C VAL A 33 1.55 1.05 2.84
N SER A 34 1.59 -0.27 2.84
CA SER A 34 2.22 -1.05 3.89
C SER A 34 3.65 -1.42 3.49
N GLY A 35 4.48 -1.65 4.51
CA GLY A 35 5.85 -2.08 4.27
C GLY A 35 6.70 -0.99 3.63
N MET A 36 7.60 -1.40 2.75
CA MET A 36 8.61 -0.53 2.16
C MET A 36 8.25 -0.07 0.74
N MET A 37 6.97 0.01 0.43
CA MET A 37 6.51 0.38 -0.92
C MET A 37 6.33 1.89 -1.11
N GLN A 38 7.06 2.70 -0.37
CA GLN A 38 6.96 4.17 -0.47
C GLN A 38 7.35 4.71 -1.84
N VAL A 39 8.07 3.94 -2.63
CA VAL A 39 8.37 4.29 -4.02
C VAL A 39 7.10 4.49 -4.85
N LEU A 40 5.97 3.93 -4.42
CA LEU A 40 4.69 4.11 -5.12
C LEU A 40 4.18 5.55 -5.07
N TYR A 41 4.55 6.33 -4.04
CA TYR A 41 4.12 7.73 -3.98
C TYR A 41 4.65 8.55 -5.17
N PRO A 42 5.97 8.59 -5.43
CA PRO A 42 6.44 9.31 -6.61
C PRO A 42 6.01 8.68 -7.94
N LEU A 43 5.87 7.35 -7.99
CA LEU A 43 5.45 6.68 -9.22
C LEU A 43 3.99 6.98 -9.60
N THR A 44 3.12 7.10 -8.62
CA THR A 44 1.70 7.39 -8.85
C THR A 44 1.37 8.88 -8.77
N LYS A 45 2.29 9.67 -8.21
CA LYS A 45 2.08 11.10 -7.91
C LYS A 45 0.94 11.33 -6.90
N LEU A 46 0.52 10.29 -6.20
CA LEU A 46 -0.46 10.42 -5.13
C LEU A 46 0.23 10.77 -3.82
N LEU A 47 -0.49 11.44 -2.94
CA LEU A 47 -0.01 11.80 -1.63
C LEU A 47 -0.66 10.91 -0.56
N PRO A 48 0.01 10.66 0.56
CA PRO A 48 -0.63 10.01 1.69
C PRO A 48 -1.62 10.98 2.33
N PRO A 49 -2.68 10.48 3.00
CA PRO A 49 -3.64 11.36 3.66
C PRO A 49 -3.05 12.12 4.85
N THR A 50 -2.00 11.59 5.47
CA THR A 50 -1.25 12.26 6.54
C THR A 50 0.20 11.81 6.50
N TYR A 51 1.05 12.55 7.24
CA TYR A 51 2.47 12.24 7.38
C TYR A 51 2.73 10.85 7.98
N ASP A 52 1.89 10.39 8.90
CA ASP A 52 2.06 9.08 9.53
C ASP A 52 1.93 7.94 8.52
N PHE A 53 1.05 8.07 7.54
CA PHE A 53 0.96 7.09 6.46
C PHE A 53 2.17 7.12 5.55
N SER A 54 2.77 8.29 5.32
CA SER A 54 3.93 8.39 4.41
C SER A 54 5.16 7.67 4.94
N ARG A 55 5.27 7.53 6.24
CA ARG A 55 6.40 6.87 6.88
C ARG A 55 6.12 5.45 7.33
N SER A 56 4.96 4.93 7.00
CA SER A 56 4.52 3.60 7.45
C SER A 56 4.59 3.42 8.98
N ARG A 57 4.50 4.52 9.74
CA ARG A 57 4.59 4.49 11.20
C ARG A 57 3.51 3.62 11.82
N LEU A 58 2.33 3.64 11.24
CA LEU A 58 1.21 2.84 11.74
C LEU A 58 1.45 1.35 11.65
N LEU A 59 2.39 0.94 10.80
CA LEU A 59 2.69 -0.46 10.52
C LEU A 59 4.00 -0.92 11.12
N HIS A 60 4.79 0.00 11.65
CA HIS A 60 6.10 -0.34 12.17
C HIS A 60 5.98 -0.96 13.55
N VAL A 61 6.50 -2.18 13.68
CA VAL A 61 6.46 -2.94 14.95
C VAL A 61 6.98 -2.13 16.13
N LYS A 62 7.98 -1.30 15.90
CA LYS A 62 8.59 -0.45 16.90
C LYS A 62 7.59 0.47 17.61
N TYR A 63 6.56 0.92 16.92
CA TYR A 63 5.58 1.84 17.47
C TYR A 63 4.40 1.13 18.15
N ASN A 64 4.29 -0.18 17.98
CA ASN A 64 3.34 -1.03 18.68
C ASN A 64 1.92 -0.44 18.77
N PHE A 65 1.39 0.03 17.65
CA PHE A 65 0.02 0.51 17.61
C PHE A 65 -0.97 -0.62 17.84
N ASP A 66 -1.96 -0.41 18.69
CA ASP A 66 -3.02 -1.37 18.84
C ASP A 66 -4.00 -1.31 17.66
N ASP A 67 -4.80 -2.37 17.52
CA ASP A 67 -5.72 -2.51 16.39
C ASP A 67 -6.77 -1.40 16.36
N ASN A 68 -7.28 -1.00 17.50
CA ASN A 68 -8.31 0.04 17.60
C ASN A 68 -7.80 1.38 17.12
N ARG A 69 -6.56 1.73 17.51
CA ARG A 69 -5.93 2.99 17.08
C ARG A 69 -5.73 3.01 15.56
N LEU A 70 -5.30 1.90 15.00
CA LEU A 70 -5.12 1.79 13.56
C LEU A 70 -6.45 1.91 12.82
N ILE A 71 -7.48 1.22 13.31
CA ILE A 71 -8.84 1.30 12.76
C ILE A 71 -9.36 2.73 12.79
N GLU A 72 -9.25 3.41 13.94
CA GLU A 72 -9.68 4.80 14.09
C GLU A 72 -8.96 5.73 13.13
N THR A 73 -7.65 5.54 12.96
CA THR A 73 -6.84 6.36 12.06
C THR A 73 -7.26 6.18 10.62
N ILE A 74 -7.46 4.93 10.19
CA ILE A 74 -7.92 4.65 8.83
C ILE A 74 -9.31 5.24 8.59
N ARG A 75 -10.22 5.10 9.54
CA ARG A 75 -11.57 5.67 9.42
C ARG A 75 -11.57 7.19 9.40
N LYS A 76 -10.70 7.81 10.16
CA LYS A 76 -10.60 9.28 10.23
C LYS A 76 -10.07 9.86 8.94
N TYR A 77 -8.98 9.33 8.42
CA TYR A 77 -8.29 9.88 7.27
C TYR A 77 -8.72 9.27 5.94
N ARG A 78 -9.31 8.08 5.97
CA ARG A 78 -9.94 7.42 4.82
C ARG A 78 -9.12 7.52 3.53
N PRO A 79 -7.89 6.97 3.50
CA PRO A 79 -7.15 6.95 2.24
C PRO A 79 -8.02 6.29 1.15
N THR A 80 -8.02 6.87 -0.04
CA THR A 80 -8.83 6.39 -1.15
C THR A 80 -8.41 4.99 -1.58
N LEU A 81 -7.09 4.78 -1.63
CA LEU A 81 -6.46 3.54 -2.05
C LEU A 81 -5.46 3.09 -0.99
N ILE A 82 -5.42 1.79 -0.78
CA ILE A 82 -4.44 1.16 0.12
C ILE A 82 -3.78 0.02 -0.63
N VAL A 83 -2.45 -0.04 -0.55
CA VAL A 83 -1.69 -1.17 -1.08
C VAL A 83 -1.06 -1.92 0.08
N THR A 84 -1.33 -3.21 0.14
CA THR A 84 -0.79 -4.06 1.20
C THR A 84 0.09 -5.15 0.63
N THR A 85 1.07 -5.55 1.42
CA THR A 85 1.86 -6.73 1.20
C THR A 85 1.71 -7.64 2.43
N GLU A 86 2.06 -8.91 2.32
CA GLU A 86 1.85 -9.86 3.41
C GLU A 86 3.11 -10.66 3.71
N TRP A 87 4.24 -9.99 3.87
CA TRP A 87 5.49 -10.65 4.22
C TRP A 87 5.72 -10.73 5.72
N THR A 88 5.65 -9.59 6.41
CA THR A 88 5.89 -9.52 7.85
C THR A 88 4.60 -9.72 8.65
N PRO A 89 4.69 -10.10 9.94
CA PRO A 89 3.50 -10.17 10.79
C PRO A 89 2.71 -8.86 10.84
N SER A 90 3.39 -7.71 10.84
CA SER A 90 2.74 -6.39 10.84
C SER A 90 1.94 -6.16 9.57
N GLU A 91 2.48 -6.55 8.42
CA GLU A 91 1.79 -6.41 7.15
C GLU A 91 0.57 -7.32 7.08
N LYS A 92 0.69 -8.55 7.55
CA LYS A 92 -0.45 -9.48 7.62
C LYS A 92 -1.55 -8.96 8.52
N LYS A 93 -1.18 -8.39 9.67
CA LYS A 93 -2.11 -7.77 10.60
C LYS A 93 -2.85 -6.60 9.94
N PHE A 94 -2.13 -5.78 9.21
CA PHE A 94 -2.71 -4.63 8.50
C PHE A 94 -3.75 -5.08 7.48
N SER A 95 -3.42 -6.08 6.67
CA SER A 95 -4.36 -6.64 5.69
C SER A 95 -5.62 -7.17 6.35
N ARG A 96 -5.49 -7.88 7.47
CA ARG A 96 -6.64 -8.38 8.23
C ARG A 96 -7.52 -7.25 8.75
N ILE A 97 -6.91 -6.16 9.21
CA ILE A 97 -7.65 -5.00 9.70
C ILE A 97 -8.42 -4.32 8.57
N ILE A 98 -7.82 -4.17 7.40
CA ILE A 98 -8.50 -3.60 6.25
C ILE A 98 -9.71 -4.44 5.86
N ASP A 99 -9.57 -5.76 5.82
CA ASP A 99 -10.69 -6.65 5.55
C ASP A 99 -11.80 -6.55 6.60
N LYS A 100 -11.42 -6.41 7.87
CA LYS A 100 -12.35 -6.35 8.99
C LYS A 100 -13.14 -5.05 9.05
N ILE A 101 -12.55 -3.92 8.66
CA ILE A 101 -13.22 -2.62 8.70
C ILE A 101 -14.40 -2.57 7.72
N ASP A 102 -14.30 -3.29 6.62
CA ASP A 102 -15.35 -3.45 5.62
C ASP A 102 -15.80 -2.15 4.93
N ILE A 103 -14.95 -1.16 4.86
CA ILE A 103 -15.20 0.05 4.06
C ILE A 103 -14.37 0.07 2.78
N TYR A 104 -13.51 -0.93 2.60
CA TYR A 104 -12.67 -1.10 1.41
C TYR A 104 -13.04 -2.38 0.67
N LYS A 105 -12.82 -2.38 -0.63
CA LYS A 105 -12.91 -3.59 -1.44
C LYS A 105 -11.58 -3.85 -2.13
N LYS A 106 -11.24 -5.12 -2.29
CA LYS A 106 -10.09 -5.51 -3.12
C LYS A 106 -10.43 -5.25 -4.57
N VAL A 107 -9.61 -4.47 -5.25
CA VAL A 107 -9.81 -4.19 -6.67
C VAL A 107 -8.78 -4.88 -7.56
N ASP A 108 -7.62 -5.20 -7.00
CA ASP A 108 -6.60 -5.91 -7.76
C ASP A 108 -5.59 -6.60 -6.84
N ASN A 109 -4.86 -7.56 -7.40
CA ASN A 109 -3.73 -8.20 -6.75
C ASN A 109 -2.64 -8.39 -7.79
N VAL A 110 -1.52 -7.70 -7.59
CA VAL A 110 -0.42 -7.68 -8.55
C VAL A 110 0.68 -8.62 -8.08
N PRO A 111 0.97 -9.70 -8.83
CA PRO A 111 2.07 -10.61 -8.46
C PRO A 111 3.42 -9.89 -8.47
N LEU A 112 4.26 -10.22 -7.50
CA LEU A 112 5.61 -9.71 -7.39
C LEU A 112 6.58 -10.88 -7.39
N ASN A 113 7.83 -10.62 -7.80
CA ASN A 113 8.88 -11.62 -7.72
C ASN A 113 9.47 -11.60 -6.29
N PRO A 114 9.24 -12.63 -5.46
CA PRO A 114 9.69 -12.61 -4.06
C PRO A 114 11.21 -12.55 -3.91
N THR A 115 11.95 -13.01 -4.91
CA THR A 115 13.42 -12.95 -4.89
C THR A 115 13.94 -11.51 -4.97
N ILE A 116 13.21 -10.64 -5.67
CA ILE A 116 13.60 -9.25 -5.88
C ILE A 116 12.96 -8.33 -4.84
N ASN A 117 11.75 -8.66 -4.38
CA ASN A 117 10.93 -7.79 -3.55
C ASN A 117 10.90 -8.24 -2.08
N TYR A 118 12.02 -8.61 -1.53
CA TYR A 118 12.18 -8.90 -0.10
C TYR A 118 11.21 -9.97 0.43
N GLY A 119 10.81 -10.91 -0.43
CA GLY A 119 9.89 -11.98 -0.03
C GLY A 119 8.41 -11.69 -0.25
N TRP A 120 8.05 -10.49 -0.68
CA TRP A 120 6.67 -10.16 -1.00
C TRP A 120 6.23 -10.90 -2.28
N LYS A 121 5.14 -11.64 -2.19
CA LYS A 121 4.60 -12.42 -3.31
C LYS A 121 3.64 -11.60 -4.17
N SER A 122 2.97 -10.64 -3.59
CA SER A 122 2.01 -9.80 -4.30
C SER A 122 1.77 -8.49 -3.56
N GLY A 123 1.28 -7.50 -4.29
CA GLY A 123 0.71 -6.30 -3.73
C GLY A 123 -0.80 -6.30 -3.96
N THR A 124 -1.58 -6.16 -2.91
CA THR A 124 -3.04 -6.12 -2.99
C THR A 124 -3.50 -4.67 -2.93
N ILE A 125 -4.37 -4.29 -3.85
CA ILE A 125 -4.90 -2.93 -3.93
C ILE A 125 -6.34 -2.93 -3.44
N TYR A 126 -6.61 -2.06 -2.47
CA TYR A 126 -7.96 -1.82 -1.94
C TYR A 126 -8.41 -0.42 -2.32
N ARG A 127 -9.69 -0.24 -2.53
CA ARG A 127 -10.30 1.06 -2.78
C ARG A 127 -11.51 1.24 -1.86
N LEU A 128 -11.75 2.47 -1.42
CA LEU A 128 -12.97 2.80 -0.68
C LEU A 128 -14.21 2.39 -1.48
N LYS A 129 -15.15 1.72 -0.82
CA LYS A 129 -16.38 1.23 -1.48
C LYS A 129 -17.26 2.35 -2.01
N ASP A 130 -17.32 3.47 -1.29
CA ASP A 130 -18.16 4.61 -1.65
C ASP A 130 -17.47 5.62 -2.55
N PHE A 131 -16.28 5.29 -3.05
CA PHE A 131 -15.52 6.15 -3.95
C PHE A 131 -15.81 5.78 -5.40
N ASN A 132 -16.66 6.55 -6.02
CA ASN A 132 -17.07 6.33 -7.42
C ASN A 132 -16.45 7.35 -8.36
#